data_17feadd8722344e12d5d216f8dc2188d
#
_entry.id   17feadd8722344e12d5d216f8dc2188d
#
_cell.length_a   1.000
_cell.length_b   1.000
_cell.length_c   1.000
_cell.angle_alpha   90.00
_cell.angle_beta   90.00
_cell.angle_gamma   90.00
#
_symmetry.space_group_name_H-M   'P 1'
#
loop_
_entity.id
_entity.type
_entity.pdbx_description
1 polymer ?
#
loop_
_entity_poly.entity_id
_entity_poly.type
_entity_poly.pdbx_seq_one_letter_code
_entity_poly.pdbx_strand_id
1 'polypeptide(L)'
;LIGKDTRISGYMLESALEAGLSAAGIDVALMGPMPTPAVAYLTRTFRAEAGIVISASHNPYYDNGIKFFSADGTKLDDDIELAIEAELDKPMQCVSSEKLGKASRIDDAAGRYIEFCKSNFPSRASLKGLKIVVDCAHGATYHITPAVMGELGAEVIAIGCEPNGL
;
A
#
# COMPACT_ATOMS: atom_id res chain seq x y z
N LEU A 1 4.79 6.71 -4.26
CA LEU A 1 4.65 5.30 -3.86
C LEU A 1 3.27 4.78 -4.21
N ILE A 2 3.19 3.53 -4.68
CA ILE A 2 1.90 2.86 -4.95
C ILE A 2 1.86 1.53 -4.20
N GLY A 3 0.82 1.36 -3.39
CA GLY A 3 0.43 0.09 -2.79
C GLY A 3 -0.98 -0.29 -3.20
N LYS A 4 -1.35 -1.54 -2.99
CA LYS A 4 -2.69 -2.05 -3.33
C LYS A 4 -3.13 -3.09 -2.30
N ASP A 5 -4.41 -3.37 -2.27
CA ASP A 5 -4.92 -4.56 -1.58
C ASP A 5 -4.78 -5.82 -2.48
N THR A 6 -5.42 -6.89 -2.09
CA THR A 6 -5.27 -8.19 -2.73
C THR A 6 -6.22 -8.43 -3.91
N ARG A 7 -7.11 -7.48 -4.24
CA ARG A 7 -8.09 -7.60 -5.32
C ARG A 7 -7.43 -7.75 -6.68
N ILE A 8 -7.98 -8.60 -7.54
CA ILE A 8 -7.45 -8.85 -8.89
C ILE A 8 -7.41 -7.56 -9.73
N SER A 9 -8.42 -6.68 -9.61
CA SER A 9 -8.47 -5.40 -10.32
C SER A 9 -7.34 -4.44 -9.91
N GLY A 10 -6.76 -4.61 -8.72
CA GLY A 10 -5.63 -3.81 -8.24
C GLY A 10 -4.41 -3.89 -9.15
N TYR A 11 -4.16 -5.04 -9.78
CA TYR A 11 -3.04 -5.21 -10.71
C TYR A 11 -3.20 -4.38 -11.98
N MET A 12 -4.41 -4.36 -12.54
CA MET A 12 -4.72 -3.54 -13.71
C MET A 12 -4.61 -2.05 -13.39
N LEU A 13 -5.19 -1.61 -12.27
CA LEU A 13 -5.18 -0.21 -11.84
C LEU A 13 -3.76 0.27 -11.50
N GLU A 14 -2.95 -0.58 -10.85
CA GLU A 14 -1.53 -0.28 -10.59
C GLU A 14 -0.77 -0.04 -11.89
N SER A 15 -0.93 -0.90 -12.89
CA SER A 15 -0.27 -0.75 -14.19
C SER A 15 -0.73 0.50 -14.94
N ALA A 16 -2.00 0.87 -14.85
CA ALA A 16 -2.52 2.09 -15.46
C ALA A 16 -1.95 3.35 -14.80
N LEU A 17 -1.89 3.38 -13.46
CA LEU A 17 -1.27 4.47 -12.70
C LEU A 17 0.23 4.58 -12.98
N GLU A 18 0.95 3.44 -13.00
CA GLU A 18 2.37 3.39 -13.35
C GLU A 18 2.62 4.01 -14.73
N ALA A 19 1.85 3.59 -15.75
CA ALA A 19 1.99 4.10 -17.10
C ALA A 19 1.69 5.61 -17.17
N GLY A 20 0.59 6.07 -16.55
CA GLY A 20 0.18 7.47 -16.56
C GLY A 20 1.18 8.39 -15.84
N LEU A 21 1.63 8.00 -14.66
CA LEU A 21 2.62 8.79 -13.89
C LEU A 21 3.98 8.83 -14.59
N SER A 22 4.43 7.69 -15.13
CA SER A 22 5.69 7.65 -15.90
C SER A 22 5.60 8.53 -17.15
N ALA A 23 4.46 8.52 -17.85
CA ALA A 23 4.22 9.39 -19.00
C ALA A 23 4.20 10.88 -18.64
N ALA A 24 3.83 11.21 -17.41
CA ALA A 24 3.90 12.57 -16.86
C ALA A 24 5.29 12.96 -16.33
N GLY A 25 6.28 12.07 -16.39
CA GLY A 25 7.65 12.32 -15.94
C GLY A 25 7.87 12.05 -14.45
N ILE A 26 7.00 11.29 -13.80
CA ILE A 26 7.08 11.00 -12.37
C ILE A 26 7.64 9.59 -12.15
N ASP A 27 8.67 9.48 -11.32
CA ASP A 27 9.19 8.19 -10.88
C ASP A 27 8.20 7.48 -9.97
N VAL A 28 7.99 6.19 -10.20
CA VAL A 28 7.02 5.37 -9.47
C VAL A 28 7.72 4.25 -8.72
N ALA A 29 7.39 4.10 -7.45
CA ALA A 29 7.86 2.99 -6.64
C ALA A 29 6.69 2.10 -6.20
N LEU A 30 6.72 0.83 -6.60
CA LEU A 30 5.66 -0.15 -6.40
C LEU A 30 5.96 -1.02 -5.17
N MET A 31 5.01 -1.09 -4.24
CA MET A 31 5.15 -1.86 -2.99
C MET A 31 4.43 -3.22 -3.02
N GLY A 32 3.58 -3.44 -4.04
CA GLY A 32 2.70 -4.60 -4.08
C GLY A 32 1.58 -4.55 -3.04
N PRO A 33 1.03 -5.72 -2.64
CA PRO A 33 -0.04 -5.79 -1.65
C PRO A 33 0.44 -5.31 -0.28
N MET A 34 -0.14 -4.19 0.19
CA MET A 34 0.18 -3.56 1.47
C MET A 34 -1.08 -2.95 2.09
N PRO A 35 -1.26 -3.03 3.42
CA PRO A 35 -2.39 -2.37 4.07
C PRO A 35 -2.29 -0.85 3.97
N THR A 36 -3.44 -0.19 3.89
CA THR A 36 -3.54 1.27 3.75
C THR A 36 -2.64 2.06 4.72
N PRO A 37 -2.58 1.75 6.03
CA PRO A 37 -1.68 2.46 6.93
C PRO A 37 -0.19 2.24 6.64
N ALA A 38 0.17 1.12 6.01
CA ALA A 38 1.55 0.90 5.56
C ALA A 38 1.92 1.85 4.42
N VAL A 39 1.02 2.08 3.48
CA VAL A 39 1.24 3.05 2.38
C VAL A 39 1.48 4.44 2.95
N ALA A 40 0.63 4.89 3.87
CA ALA A 40 0.79 6.18 4.55
C ALA A 40 2.14 6.31 5.28
N TYR A 41 2.49 5.31 6.08
CA TYR A 41 3.75 5.27 6.81
C TYR A 41 4.98 5.27 5.88
N LEU A 42 4.96 4.41 4.86
CA LEU A 42 6.09 4.25 3.95
C LEU A 42 6.26 5.45 3.02
N THR A 43 5.18 6.16 2.64
CA THR A 43 5.28 7.42 1.90
C THR A 43 6.19 8.40 2.63
N ARG A 44 5.96 8.61 3.92
CA ARG A 44 6.79 9.48 4.76
C ARG A 44 8.22 8.96 4.91
N THR A 45 8.40 7.67 5.19
CA THR A 45 9.72 7.12 5.52
C THR A 45 10.63 6.99 4.29
N PHE A 46 10.07 6.78 3.11
CA PHE A 46 10.80 6.83 1.85
C PHE A 46 10.97 8.25 1.30
N ARG A 47 10.39 9.27 1.98
CA ARG A 47 10.38 10.67 1.53
C ARG A 47 9.82 10.83 0.12
N ALA A 48 8.76 10.07 -0.18
CA ALA A 48 8.06 10.21 -1.44
C ALA A 48 7.16 11.45 -1.43
N GLU A 49 6.98 12.08 -2.59
CA GLU A 49 6.11 13.26 -2.76
C GLU A 49 4.64 12.93 -2.48
N ALA A 50 4.22 11.71 -2.79
CA ALA A 50 2.86 11.24 -2.56
C ALA A 50 2.81 9.71 -2.39
N GLY A 51 1.78 9.24 -1.71
CA GLY A 51 1.40 7.83 -1.62
C GLY A 51 0.05 7.58 -2.26
N ILE A 52 -0.08 6.46 -2.94
CA ILE A 52 -1.33 6.01 -3.56
C ILE A 52 -1.63 4.62 -3.05
N VAL A 53 -2.85 4.39 -2.59
CA VAL A 53 -3.33 3.04 -2.27
C VAL A 53 -4.55 2.69 -3.11
N ILE A 54 -4.48 1.54 -3.76
CA ILE A 54 -5.57 0.97 -4.56
C ILE A 54 -6.31 -0.01 -3.66
N SER A 55 -7.47 0.40 -3.14
CA SER A 55 -8.27 -0.41 -2.24
C SER A 55 -9.67 0.16 -2.07
N ALA A 56 -10.68 -0.71 -2.03
CA ALA A 56 -12.04 -0.37 -1.65
C ALA A 56 -12.39 -0.85 -0.22
N SER A 57 -11.39 -0.97 0.66
CA SER A 57 -11.58 -1.37 2.06
C SER A 57 -12.25 -2.75 2.18
N HIS A 58 -13.42 -2.83 2.82
CA HIS A 58 -14.20 -4.05 3.06
C HIS A 58 -15.33 -4.27 2.05
N ASN A 59 -15.38 -3.49 0.99
CA ASN A 59 -16.35 -3.68 -0.08
C ASN A 59 -16.13 -5.03 -0.79
N PRO A 60 -17.13 -5.56 -1.51
CA PRO A 60 -16.96 -6.75 -2.32
C PRO A 60 -15.76 -6.65 -3.29
N TYR A 61 -15.20 -7.79 -3.67
CA TYR A 61 -13.94 -7.85 -4.44
C TYR A 61 -14.00 -7.16 -5.81
N TYR A 62 -15.19 -7.06 -6.40
CA TYR A 62 -15.41 -6.40 -7.70
C TYR A 62 -15.40 -4.87 -7.62
N ASP A 63 -15.53 -4.29 -6.42
CA ASP A 63 -15.29 -2.86 -6.21
C ASP A 63 -13.81 -2.58 -6.06
N ASN A 64 -13.39 -1.39 -6.43
CA ASN A 64 -12.06 -0.88 -6.09
C ASN A 64 -12.11 0.65 -5.95
N GLY A 65 -11.04 1.23 -5.43
CA GLY A 65 -10.91 2.67 -5.24
C GLY A 65 -9.46 3.08 -5.14
N ILE A 66 -9.23 4.37 -5.26
CA ILE A 66 -7.90 4.97 -5.17
C ILE A 66 -7.95 6.05 -4.08
N LYS A 67 -6.97 6.03 -3.18
CA LYS A 67 -6.79 7.03 -2.13
C LYS A 67 -5.40 7.60 -2.20
N PHE A 68 -5.28 8.88 -1.93
CA PHE A 68 -4.01 9.59 -1.97
C PHE A 68 -3.55 9.99 -0.58
N PHE A 69 -2.25 10.00 -0.38
CA PHE A 69 -1.57 10.50 0.81
C PHE A 69 -0.55 11.56 0.41
N SER A 70 -0.45 12.58 1.23
CA SER A 70 0.62 13.60 1.12
C SER A 70 1.99 13.00 1.46
N ALA A 71 3.04 13.77 1.23
CA ALA A 71 4.41 13.41 1.64
C ALA A 71 4.55 13.10 3.14
N ASP A 72 3.69 13.68 3.97
CA ASP A 72 3.65 13.42 5.42
C ASP A 72 2.90 12.13 5.79
N GLY A 73 2.33 11.44 4.81
CA GLY A 73 1.52 10.24 5.02
C GLY A 73 0.13 10.52 5.59
N THR A 74 -0.38 11.74 5.44
CA THR A 74 -1.75 12.11 5.80
C THR A 74 -2.66 12.10 4.58
N LYS A 75 -3.98 11.99 4.80
CA LYS A 75 -4.96 12.17 3.73
C LYS A 75 -4.74 13.55 3.09
N LEU A 76 -4.91 13.65 1.76
CA LEU A 76 -4.90 14.95 1.07
C LEU A 76 -6.04 15.84 1.55
N ASP A 77 -5.83 17.15 1.50
CA ASP A 77 -6.87 18.14 1.70
C ASP A 77 -7.93 18.03 0.57
N ASP A 78 -9.18 18.28 0.91
CA ASP A 78 -10.30 18.13 -0.03
C ASP A 78 -10.12 19.00 -1.29
N ASP A 79 -9.53 20.18 -1.17
CA ASP A 79 -9.24 21.05 -2.31
C ASP A 79 -8.25 20.41 -3.31
N ILE A 80 -7.28 19.63 -2.81
CA ILE A 80 -6.33 18.90 -3.65
C ILE A 80 -7.02 17.71 -4.33
N GLU A 81 -7.87 17.00 -3.60
CA GLU A 81 -8.65 15.90 -4.18
C GLU A 81 -9.55 16.41 -5.32
N LEU A 82 -10.26 17.53 -5.12
CA LEU A 82 -11.06 18.18 -6.16
C LEU A 82 -10.23 18.64 -7.37
N ALA A 83 -9.01 19.13 -7.14
CA ALA A 83 -8.11 19.50 -8.23
C ALA A 83 -7.67 18.29 -9.05
N ILE A 84 -7.39 17.15 -8.40
CA ILE A 84 -7.07 15.88 -9.08
C ILE A 84 -8.26 15.41 -9.92
N GLU A 85 -9.48 15.45 -9.37
CA GLU A 85 -10.69 15.08 -10.10
C GLU A 85 -10.90 15.96 -11.34
N ALA A 86 -10.65 17.25 -11.24
CA ALA A 86 -10.75 18.19 -12.37
C ALA A 86 -9.74 17.92 -13.49
N GLU A 87 -8.63 17.23 -13.22
CA GLU A 87 -7.66 16.82 -14.25
C GLU A 87 -8.19 15.67 -15.13
N LEU A 88 -9.15 14.87 -14.64
CA LEU A 88 -9.72 13.74 -15.40
C LEU A 88 -10.41 14.18 -16.70
N ASP A 89 -10.95 15.42 -16.72
CA ASP A 89 -11.63 15.99 -17.89
C ASP A 89 -10.67 16.62 -18.90
N LYS A 90 -9.37 16.69 -18.60
CA LYS A 90 -8.36 17.30 -19.45
C LYS A 90 -7.69 16.27 -20.35
N PRO A 91 -7.23 16.66 -21.55
CA PRO A 91 -6.43 15.78 -22.40
C PRO A 91 -5.14 15.35 -21.70
N MET A 92 -4.83 14.05 -21.74
CA MET A 92 -3.57 13.54 -21.23
C MET A 92 -2.38 14.18 -21.95
N GLN A 93 -1.41 14.65 -21.16
CA GLN A 93 -0.16 15.20 -21.68
C GLN A 93 0.99 14.28 -21.30
N CYS A 94 1.82 13.95 -22.27
CA CYS A 94 3.04 13.16 -22.06
C CYS A 94 4.25 14.08 -22.21
N VAL A 95 5.26 13.85 -21.35
CA VAL A 95 6.56 14.51 -21.50
C VAL A 95 7.36 13.89 -22.65
N SER A 96 8.46 14.54 -23.06
CA SER A 96 9.37 13.96 -24.05
C SER A 96 10.09 12.71 -23.52
N SER A 97 10.56 11.85 -24.40
CA SER A 97 11.10 10.51 -24.05
C SER A 97 12.24 10.55 -23.03
N GLU A 98 13.08 11.59 -23.06
CA GLU A 98 14.20 11.78 -22.13
C GLU A 98 13.74 12.19 -20.71
N LYS A 99 12.48 12.59 -20.55
CA LYS A 99 11.88 13.04 -19.27
C LYS A 99 10.88 12.05 -18.69
N LEU A 100 10.69 10.89 -19.32
CA LEU A 100 9.80 9.86 -18.79
C LEU A 100 10.28 9.40 -17.41
N GLY A 101 9.32 9.24 -16.49
CA GLY A 101 9.58 8.65 -15.18
C GLY A 101 9.89 7.17 -15.25
N LYS A 102 10.57 6.66 -14.24
CA LYS A 102 10.93 5.25 -14.11
C LYS A 102 10.09 4.57 -13.05
N ALA A 103 9.62 3.36 -13.34
CA ALA A 103 9.01 2.49 -12.35
C ALA A 103 10.06 1.56 -11.73
N SER A 104 9.97 1.37 -10.43
CA SER A 104 10.81 0.45 -9.66
C SER A 104 9.96 -0.29 -8.62
N ARG A 105 10.43 -1.47 -8.20
CA ARG A 105 9.79 -2.22 -7.11
C ARG A 105 10.59 -2.07 -5.83
N ILE A 106 9.88 -1.93 -4.71
CA ILE A 106 10.49 -1.89 -3.38
C ILE A 106 10.31 -3.27 -2.75
N ASP A 107 11.37 -4.04 -2.70
CA ASP A 107 11.33 -5.42 -2.21
C ASP A 107 11.28 -5.51 -0.68
N ASP A 108 11.76 -4.51 0.04
CA ASP A 108 11.82 -4.48 1.51
C ASP A 108 10.66 -3.69 2.18
N ALA A 109 9.66 -3.26 1.41
CA ALA A 109 8.54 -2.48 1.93
C ALA A 109 7.81 -3.20 3.08
N ALA A 110 7.54 -4.49 2.92
CA ALA A 110 6.87 -5.31 3.93
C ALA A 110 7.69 -5.39 5.23
N GLY A 111 8.99 -5.68 5.12
CA GLY A 111 9.89 -5.77 6.27
C GLY A 111 9.96 -4.46 7.05
N ARG A 112 10.04 -3.32 6.37
CA ARG A 112 10.04 -2.00 7.03
C ARG A 112 8.75 -1.74 7.80
N TYR A 113 7.61 -2.12 7.24
CA TYR A 113 6.34 -1.94 7.94
C TYR A 113 6.17 -2.91 9.11
N ILE A 114 6.63 -4.16 8.97
CA ILE A 114 6.67 -5.15 10.06
C ILE A 114 7.50 -4.60 11.23
N GLU A 115 8.70 -4.09 10.97
CA GLU A 115 9.56 -3.48 12.00
C GLU A 115 8.87 -2.27 12.66
N PHE A 116 8.21 -1.42 11.88
CA PHE A 116 7.43 -0.32 12.45
C PHE A 116 6.32 -0.81 13.36
N CYS A 117 5.54 -1.80 12.96
CA CYS A 117 4.49 -2.38 13.80
C CYS A 117 5.05 -2.92 15.12
N LYS A 118 6.16 -3.66 15.05
CA LYS A 118 6.84 -4.21 16.24
C LYS A 118 7.39 -3.12 17.15
N SER A 119 7.91 -2.03 16.59
CA SER A 119 8.47 -0.92 17.37
C SER A 119 7.43 -0.21 18.25
N ASN A 120 6.15 -0.33 17.91
CA ASN A 120 5.05 0.18 18.72
C ASN A 120 4.60 -0.79 19.83
N PHE A 121 5.12 -2.02 19.83
CA PHE A 121 4.83 -2.96 20.90
C PHE A 121 5.66 -2.63 22.16
N PRO A 122 5.09 -2.68 23.38
CA PRO A 122 5.81 -2.31 24.58
C PRO A 122 7.07 -3.16 24.77
N SER A 123 8.23 -2.51 24.93
CA SER A 123 9.55 -3.17 24.96
C SER A 123 9.73 -4.19 26.11
N ARG A 124 8.89 -4.10 27.16
CA ARG A 124 8.89 -5.02 28.30
C ARG A 124 7.88 -6.17 28.14
N ALA A 125 7.07 -6.16 27.08
CA ALA A 125 6.08 -7.18 26.81
C ALA A 125 6.61 -8.20 25.77
N SER A 126 6.03 -9.38 25.77
CA SER A 126 6.33 -10.44 24.80
C SER A 126 5.06 -11.26 24.57
N LEU A 127 4.90 -11.76 23.36
CA LEU A 127 3.83 -12.71 23.03
C LEU A 127 4.29 -14.16 23.21
N LYS A 128 5.49 -14.40 23.74
CA LYS A 128 6.03 -15.73 23.96
C LYS A 128 5.11 -16.56 24.86
N GLY A 129 4.78 -17.76 24.40
CA GLY A 129 3.87 -18.68 25.09
C GLY A 129 2.38 -18.47 24.78
N LEU A 130 2.04 -17.45 23.99
CA LEU A 130 0.68 -17.26 23.50
C LEU A 130 0.50 -17.98 22.16
N LYS A 131 -0.64 -18.64 22.02
CA LYS A 131 -1.13 -19.18 20.74
C LYS A 131 -2.22 -18.24 20.22
N ILE A 132 -1.97 -17.64 19.05
CA ILE A 132 -2.83 -16.61 18.46
C ILE A 132 -3.35 -17.11 17.12
N VAL A 133 -4.67 -17.15 16.96
CA VAL A 133 -5.32 -17.36 15.66
C VAL A 133 -5.49 -16.00 15.02
N VAL A 134 -4.97 -15.84 13.80
CA VAL A 134 -5.07 -14.61 13.02
C VAL A 134 -5.82 -14.91 11.74
N ASP A 135 -6.97 -14.28 11.56
CA ASP A 135 -7.72 -14.28 10.30
C ASP A 135 -7.47 -12.97 9.56
N CYS A 136 -6.81 -13.05 8.42
CA CYS A 136 -6.53 -11.89 7.57
C CYS A 136 -7.59 -11.68 6.48
N ALA A 137 -8.67 -12.46 6.45
CA ALA A 137 -9.76 -12.36 5.47
C ALA A 137 -9.27 -12.26 4.01
N HIS A 138 -8.15 -12.90 3.68
CA HIS A 138 -7.44 -12.80 2.40
C HIS A 138 -7.08 -11.36 1.99
N GLY A 139 -7.09 -10.43 2.93
CA GLY A 139 -6.82 -8.99 2.72
C GLY A 139 -5.32 -8.66 2.76
N ALA A 140 -5.03 -7.37 2.64
CA ALA A 140 -3.67 -6.83 2.46
C ALA A 140 -2.70 -7.08 3.64
N THR A 141 -3.22 -7.53 4.79
CA THR A 141 -2.41 -7.90 5.96
C THR A 141 -1.97 -9.36 5.98
N TYR A 142 -2.32 -10.15 4.95
CA TYR A 142 -2.14 -11.60 4.90
C TYR A 142 -0.72 -12.08 5.21
N HIS A 143 0.29 -11.31 4.84
CA HIS A 143 1.71 -11.61 5.11
C HIS A 143 2.32 -10.73 6.22
N ILE A 144 1.69 -9.60 6.55
CA ILE A 144 2.19 -8.66 7.57
C ILE A 144 1.83 -9.15 8.98
N THR A 145 0.53 -9.38 9.23
CA THR A 145 0.05 -9.66 10.59
C THR A 145 0.64 -10.96 11.16
N PRO A 146 0.68 -12.09 10.42
CA PRO A 146 1.34 -13.30 10.93
C PRO A 146 2.82 -13.09 11.25
N ALA A 147 3.54 -12.32 10.43
CA ALA A 147 4.95 -12.02 10.65
C ALA A 147 5.15 -11.17 11.92
N VAL A 148 4.38 -10.07 12.08
CA VAL A 148 4.46 -9.22 13.29
C VAL A 148 4.21 -10.04 14.56
N MET A 149 3.14 -10.83 14.60
CA MET A 149 2.80 -11.62 15.80
C MET A 149 3.84 -12.71 16.08
N GLY A 150 4.33 -13.40 15.04
CA GLY A 150 5.37 -14.41 15.17
C GLY A 150 6.70 -13.84 15.66
N GLU A 151 7.13 -12.71 15.11
CA GLU A 151 8.38 -12.05 15.51
C GLU A 151 8.31 -11.43 16.92
N LEU A 152 7.11 -11.14 17.44
CA LEU A 152 6.89 -10.77 18.83
C LEU A 152 6.85 -11.98 19.78
N GLY A 153 6.96 -13.20 19.24
CA GLY A 153 7.11 -14.43 20.00
C GLY A 153 5.89 -15.33 20.10
N ALA A 154 4.79 -15.02 19.43
CA ALA A 154 3.58 -15.84 19.44
C ALA A 154 3.74 -17.12 18.61
N GLU A 155 3.06 -18.20 19.01
CA GLU A 155 2.71 -19.30 18.13
C GLU A 155 1.49 -18.88 17.28
N VAL A 156 1.70 -18.63 15.99
CA VAL A 156 0.67 -18.08 15.10
C VAL A 156 -0.01 -19.19 14.32
N ILE A 157 -1.34 -19.23 14.36
CA ILE A 157 -2.19 -19.99 13.46
C ILE A 157 -2.84 -19.01 12.50
N ALA A 158 -2.29 -18.93 11.29
CA ALA A 158 -2.78 -18.01 10.26
C ALA A 158 -3.89 -18.67 9.44
N ILE A 159 -5.03 -17.98 9.31
CA ILE A 159 -6.14 -18.34 8.43
C ILE A 159 -6.50 -17.11 7.56
N GLY A 160 -7.16 -17.36 6.42
CA GLY A 160 -7.47 -16.26 5.50
C GLY A 160 -6.23 -15.54 4.96
N CYS A 161 -5.11 -16.25 4.74
CA CYS A 161 -3.84 -15.68 4.32
C CYS A 161 -3.39 -16.13 2.91
N GLU A 162 -4.30 -16.66 2.11
CA GLU A 162 -4.03 -17.09 0.73
C GLU A 162 -4.92 -16.35 -0.26
N PRO A 163 -4.63 -15.04 -0.52
CA PRO A 163 -5.47 -14.24 -1.41
C PRO A 163 -5.38 -14.74 -2.84
N ASN A 164 -6.54 -14.87 -3.49
CA ASN A 164 -6.68 -15.23 -4.90
C ASN A 164 -7.20 -14.07 -5.78
N GLY A 165 -7.45 -12.92 -5.17
CA GLY A 165 -7.94 -11.71 -5.85
C GLY A 165 -9.46 -11.56 -5.90
N LEU A 166 -10.20 -12.51 -5.34
CA LEU A 166 -11.67 -12.57 -5.35
C LEU A 166 -12.25 -12.37 -3.96
#